data_fc62aee00f7f7358c4d03b91d56c7652
#
_entry.id   fc62aee00f7f7358c4d03b91d56c7652
#
_cell.length_a   1.000
_cell.length_b   1.000
_cell.length_c   1.000
_cell.angle_alpha   90.00
_cell.angle_beta   90.00
_cell.angle_gamma   90.00
#
_symmetry.space_group_name_H-M   'P 1'
#
loop_
_entity.id
_entity.type
_entity.pdbx_description
1 polymer ?
#
loop_
_entity_poly.entity_id
_entity_poly.type
_entity_poly.pdbx_seq_one_letter_code
_entity_poly.pdbx_strand_id
1 'polypeptide(L)'
;MRLDLKDIIHVPGASKDFQFQLDLSQLEFYGSHPISRPVEAAGTVTNHAGALELTGTARSLLDLACDRCGKEFSREKAVPLDCLLADELEDEENDEIVLLEGSEVDLDELVTTAFVLAMDTKNLCSEDCKGLCAKCGADLNLGPCGCRPEVDPRLAVL
;
A
#
# COMPACT_ATOMS: atom_id res chain seq x y z
N MET A 1 15.44 7.21 5.29
CA MET A 1 16.28 6.62 6.35
C MET A 1 17.17 5.54 5.73
N ARG A 2 18.48 5.69 5.90
CA ARG A 2 19.45 4.69 5.42
C ARG A 2 19.88 3.80 6.58
N LEU A 3 19.80 2.49 6.39
CA LEU A 3 20.22 1.49 7.35
C LEU A 3 21.57 0.91 6.92
N ASP A 4 22.61 1.16 7.73
CA ASP A 4 23.94 0.57 7.52
C ASP A 4 23.95 -0.89 8.02
N LEU A 5 24.36 -1.81 7.16
CA LEU A 5 24.38 -3.27 7.40
C LEU A 5 25.79 -3.84 7.58
N LYS A 6 26.83 -2.99 7.65
CA LYS A 6 28.24 -3.43 7.80
C LYS A 6 28.45 -4.44 8.91
N ASP A 7 27.70 -4.27 10.02
CA ASP A 7 27.84 -5.11 11.20
C ASP A 7 27.35 -6.54 10.99
N ILE A 8 26.44 -6.75 10.04
CA ILE A 8 25.76 -8.04 9.83
C ILE A 8 26.09 -8.70 8.49
N ILE A 9 26.54 -7.92 7.50
CA ILE A 9 26.70 -8.41 6.11
C ILE A 9 27.68 -9.60 6.00
N HIS A 10 28.69 -9.65 6.87
CA HIS A 10 29.70 -10.70 6.91
C HIS A 10 29.56 -11.66 8.09
N VAL A 11 28.48 -11.55 8.87
CA VAL A 11 28.24 -12.35 10.07
C VAL A 11 26.99 -13.20 9.90
N PRO A 12 27.13 -14.48 9.49
CA PRO A 12 25.99 -15.38 9.35
C PRO A 12 25.19 -15.51 10.63
N GLY A 13 23.85 -15.39 10.51
CA GLY A 13 22.94 -15.43 11.64
C GLY A 13 22.78 -14.11 12.41
N ALA A 14 23.53 -13.07 12.04
CA ALA A 14 23.33 -11.75 12.64
C ALA A 14 22.07 -11.07 12.08
N SER A 15 21.44 -10.24 12.92
CA SER A 15 20.28 -9.48 12.53
C SER A 15 20.35 -8.03 13.02
N LYS A 16 19.61 -7.15 12.35
CA LYS A 16 19.52 -5.74 12.70
C LYS A 16 18.08 -5.26 12.57
N ASP A 17 17.53 -4.76 13.67
CA ASP A 17 16.18 -4.24 13.70
C ASP A 17 16.13 -2.79 13.23
N PHE A 18 15.00 -2.40 12.64
CA PHE A 18 14.70 -1.02 12.29
C PHE A 18 13.28 -0.63 12.69
N GLN A 19 13.11 0.62 13.05
CA GLN A 19 11.81 1.24 13.27
C GLN A 19 11.91 2.73 12.99
N PHE A 20 10.99 3.25 12.16
CA PHE A 20 10.95 4.67 11.82
C PHE A 20 9.57 5.09 11.34
N GLN A 21 9.39 6.40 11.18
CA GLN A 21 8.19 6.98 10.59
C GLN A 21 8.57 7.73 9.33
N LEU A 22 7.74 7.58 8.28
CA LEU A 22 7.93 8.21 6.99
C LEU A 22 6.69 9.05 6.64
N ASP A 23 6.92 10.31 6.28
CA ASP A 23 5.86 11.20 5.82
C ASP A 23 5.64 11.03 4.31
N LEU A 24 4.51 10.45 3.94
CA LEU A 24 4.07 10.27 2.57
C LEU A 24 2.84 11.14 2.24
N SER A 25 2.56 12.18 3.03
CA SER A 25 1.38 13.05 2.87
C SER A 25 1.32 13.80 1.54
N GLN A 26 2.46 13.95 0.86
CA GLN A 26 2.56 14.61 -0.44
C GLN A 26 2.25 13.69 -1.63
N LEU A 27 2.12 12.39 -1.40
CA LEU A 27 1.81 11.45 -2.47
C LEU A 27 0.34 11.58 -2.87
N GLU A 28 0.13 11.80 -4.17
CA GLU A 28 -1.19 11.89 -4.77
C GLU A 28 -1.60 10.54 -5.37
N PHE A 29 -2.83 10.11 -5.06
CA PHE A 29 -3.47 8.94 -5.64
C PHE A 29 -4.82 9.34 -6.21
N TYR A 30 -4.97 9.25 -7.54
CA TYR A 30 -6.22 9.56 -8.24
C TYR A 30 -6.82 10.93 -7.87
N GLY A 31 -5.99 11.95 -7.73
CA GLY A 31 -6.40 13.32 -7.37
C GLY A 31 -6.68 13.55 -5.89
N SER A 32 -6.31 12.62 -5.02
CA SER A 32 -6.43 12.76 -3.57
C SER A 32 -5.13 12.44 -2.84
N HIS A 33 -5.00 12.87 -1.59
CA HIS A 33 -3.88 12.58 -0.70
C HIS A 33 -4.34 11.71 0.46
N PRO A 34 -4.50 10.39 0.27
CA PRO A 34 -5.10 9.51 1.27
C PRO A 34 -4.20 9.25 2.47
N ILE A 35 -2.87 9.46 2.35
CA ILE A 35 -1.90 9.20 3.41
C ILE A 35 -1.67 10.50 4.18
N SER A 36 -2.61 10.88 5.05
CA SER A 36 -2.52 12.10 5.84
C SER A 36 -1.69 11.95 7.12
N ARG A 37 -1.37 10.72 7.50
CA ARG A 37 -0.60 10.39 8.71
C ARG A 37 0.70 9.70 8.34
N PRO A 38 1.76 9.84 9.16
CA PRO A 38 3.02 9.15 8.92
C PRO A 38 2.82 7.64 8.80
N VAL A 39 3.56 7.03 7.87
CA VAL A 39 3.67 5.59 7.75
C VAL A 39 4.66 5.10 8.79
N GLU A 40 4.24 4.20 9.66
CA GLU A 40 5.10 3.55 10.64
C GLU A 40 5.66 2.27 10.03
N ALA A 41 6.99 2.18 9.92
CA ALA A 41 7.67 1.01 9.39
C ALA A 41 8.56 0.40 10.46
N ALA A 42 8.47 -0.92 10.62
CA ALA A 42 9.31 -1.68 11.55
C ALA A 42 9.60 -3.07 10.98
N GLY A 43 10.79 -3.56 11.25
CA GLY A 43 11.22 -4.88 10.77
C GLY A 43 12.63 -5.21 11.18
N THR A 44 13.15 -6.28 10.57
CA THR A 44 14.48 -6.83 10.85
C THR A 44 15.15 -7.23 9.54
N VAL A 45 16.43 -6.93 9.41
CA VAL A 45 17.29 -7.51 8.38
C VAL A 45 18.10 -8.63 9.00
N THR A 46 18.07 -9.83 8.41
CA THR A 46 18.77 -11.01 8.89
C THR A 46 19.73 -11.55 7.83
N ASN A 47 20.94 -11.92 8.24
CA ASN A 47 21.89 -12.60 7.36
C ASN A 47 21.72 -14.12 7.44
N HIS A 48 21.18 -14.72 6.41
CA HIS A 48 21.04 -16.17 6.24
C HIS A 48 22.20 -16.72 5.41
N ALA A 49 23.35 -16.95 6.08
CA ALA A 49 24.55 -17.54 5.46
C ALA A 49 25.07 -16.78 4.21
N GLY A 50 24.96 -15.45 4.21
CA GLY A 50 25.41 -14.57 3.12
C GLY A 50 24.26 -13.94 2.32
N ALA A 51 23.04 -14.46 2.41
CA ALA A 51 21.86 -13.81 1.88
C ALA A 51 21.26 -12.90 2.95
N LEU A 52 21.05 -11.63 2.62
CA LEU A 52 20.38 -10.69 3.50
C LEU A 52 18.89 -10.67 3.17
N GLU A 53 18.06 -10.94 4.17
CA GLU A 53 16.60 -10.91 4.06
C GLU A 53 16.06 -9.80 4.95
N LEU A 54 15.25 -8.91 4.36
CA LEU A 54 14.51 -7.89 5.09
C LEU A 54 13.08 -8.34 5.26
N THR A 55 12.62 -8.42 6.50
CA THR A 55 11.23 -8.72 6.85
C THR A 55 10.66 -7.65 7.75
N GLY A 56 9.42 -7.25 7.52
CA GLY A 56 8.81 -6.19 8.34
C GLY A 56 7.40 -5.86 7.92
N THR A 57 6.91 -4.73 8.41
CA THR A 57 5.59 -4.20 8.07
C THR A 57 5.61 -2.68 8.08
N ALA A 58 4.98 -2.07 7.09
CA ALA A 58 4.67 -0.65 7.06
C ALA A 58 3.16 -0.45 7.27
N ARG A 59 2.75 0.48 8.14
CA ARG A 59 1.35 0.73 8.49
C ARG A 59 1.02 2.21 8.49
N SER A 60 -0.18 2.54 8.01
CA SER A 60 -0.76 3.87 8.19
C SER A 60 -2.28 3.80 8.18
N LEU A 61 -2.93 4.83 8.71
CA LEU A 61 -4.36 5.03 8.58
C LEU A 61 -4.61 5.94 7.37
N LEU A 62 -5.33 5.43 6.39
CA LEU A 62 -5.68 6.15 5.17
C LEU A 62 -7.02 6.85 5.34
N ASP A 63 -7.13 8.08 4.84
CA ASP A 63 -8.37 8.82 4.73
C ASP A 63 -8.87 8.73 3.27
N LEU A 64 -9.98 8.04 3.08
CA LEU A 64 -10.46 7.59 1.78
C LEU A 64 -11.90 8.07 1.54
N ALA A 65 -12.28 8.21 0.27
CA ALA A 65 -13.68 8.38 -0.14
C ALA A 65 -14.15 7.12 -0.86
N CYS A 66 -15.41 6.75 -0.59
CA CYS A 66 -16.01 5.59 -1.24
C CYS A 66 -16.33 5.86 -2.71
N ASP A 67 -15.80 5.03 -3.62
CA ASP A 67 -16.02 5.19 -5.06
C ASP A 67 -17.48 4.96 -5.51
N ARG A 68 -18.32 4.37 -4.64
CA ARG A 68 -19.74 4.15 -4.94
C ARG A 68 -20.67 5.22 -4.38
N CYS A 69 -20.45 5.67 -3.15
CA CYS A 69 -21.39 6.60 -2.48
C CYS A 69 -20.76 7.93 -2.08
N GLY A 70 -19.45 8.13 -2.30
CA GLY A 70 -18.74 9.37 -1.96
C GLY A 70 -18.52 9.59 -0.45
N LYS A 71 -18.96 8.66 0.41
CA LYS A 71 -18.76 8.77 1.86
C LYS A 71 -17.29 8.70 2.22
N GLU A 72 -16.84 9.66 3.01
CA GLU A 72 -15.50 9.62 3.61
C GLU A 72 -15.42 8.57 4.72
N PHE A 73 -14.30 7.87 4.78
CA PHE A 73 -14.01 6.87 5.81
C PHE A 73 -12.49 6.70 5.95
N SER A 74 -12.06 6.19 7.09
CA SER A 74 -10.66 5.87 7.33
C SER A 74 -10.49 4.35 7.39
N ARG A 75 -9.36 3.86 6.86
CA ARG A 75 -9.00 2.45 6.86
C ARG A 75 -7.53 2.29 7.19
N GLU A 76 -7.23 1.39 8.12
CA GLU A 76 -5.84 0.98 8.34
C GLU A 76 -5.33 0.16 7.15
N LYS A 77 -4.15 0.52 6.65
CA LYS A 77 -3.41 -0.20 5.64
C LYS A 77 -2.12 -0.73 6.26
N ALA A 78 -1.93 -2.04 6.20
CA ALA A 78 -0.68 -2.70 6.58
C ALA A 78 -0.09 -3.36 5.34
N VAL A 79 1.17 -3.07 5.06
CA VAL A 79 1.91 -3.58 3.89
C VAL A 79 3.06 -4.41 4.41
N PRO A 80 3.14 -5.70 4.07
CA PRO A 80 4.31 -6.50 4.40
C PRO A 80 5.53 -5.98 3.62
N LEU A 81 6.66 -5.98 4.28
CA LEU A 81 7.97 -5.73 3.70
C LEU A 81 8.72 -7.05 3.73
N ASP A 82 8.96 -7.62 2.55
CA ASP A 82 9.64 -8.91 2.39
C ASP A 82 10.45 -8.86 1.11
N CYS A 83 11.76 -8.77 1.23
CA CYS A 83 12.66 -8.69 0.10
C CYS A 83 14.06 -9.20 0.47
N LEU A 84 14.78 -9.64 -0.55
CA LEU A 84 16.21 -9.93 -0.47
C LEU A 84 17.01 -8.66 -0.76
N LEU A 85 18.13 -8.50 -0.07
CA LEU A 85 19.08 -7.42 -0.28
C LEU A 85 20.37 -7.99 -0.86
N ALA A 86 20.88 -7.38 -1.93
CA ALA A 86 22.12 -7.83 -2.58
C ALA A 86 22.97 -6.64 -3.04
N ASP A 87 24.28 -6.84 -3.12
CA ASP A 87 25.22 -5.84 -3.65
C ASP A 87 25.18 -5.76 -5.18
N GLU A 88 24.87 -6.86 -5.85
CA GLU A 88 24.79 -6.97 -7.30
C GLU A 88 23.58 -7.82 -7.71
N LEU A 89 22.94 -7.48 -8.81
CA LEU A 89 21.92 -8.31 -9.45
C LEU A 89 22.59 -9.21 -10.49
N GLU A 90 22.41 -10.52 -10.36
CA GLU A 90 22.76 -11.48 -11.43
C GLU A 90 21.70 -11.47 -12.55
N ASP A 91 20.48 -11.06 -12.24
CA ASP A 91 19.35 -11.00 -13.17
C ASP A 91 18.57 -9.70 -12.93
N GLU A 92 18.54 -8.82 -13.94
CA GLU A 92 17.86 -7.51 -13.89
C GLU A 92 16.32 -7.64 -13.84
N GLU A 93 15.75 -8.83 -14.05
CA GLU A 93 14.31 -9.07 -14.06
C GLU A 93 13.75 -9.50 -12.68
N ASN A 94 14.58 -9.55 -11.63
CA ASN A 94 14.13 -9.99 -10.31
C ASN A 94 13.71 -8.81 -9.41
N ASP A 95 12.42 -8.49 -9.42
CA ASP A 95 11.82 -7.41 -8.63
C ASP A 95 11.80 -7.67 -7.10
N GLU A 96 12.15 -8.87 -6.65
CA GLU A 96 12.19 -9.23 -5.22
C GLU A 96 13.51 -8.87 -4.55
N ILE A 97 14.50 -8.43 -5.34
CA ILE A 97 15.84 -8.07 -4.85
C ILE A 97 16.00 -6.55 -4.83
N VAL A 98 16.33 -6.01 -3.67
CA VAL A 98 16.67 -4.60 -3.49
C VAL A 98 18.19 -4.46 -3.44
N LEU A 99 18.72 -3.58 -4.30
CA LEU A 99 20.16 -3.31 -4.33
C LEU A 99 20.61 -2.49 -3.14
N LEU A 100 21.73 -2.88 -2.58
CA LEU A 100 22.43 -2.09 -1.57
C LEU A 100 23.28 -1.00 -2.24
N GLU A 101 23.29 0.16 -1.65
CA GLU A 101 24.26 1.21 -1.99
C GLU A 101 25.50 1.05 -1.10
N GLY A 102 26.46 0.24 -1.56
CA GLY A 102 27.59 -0.19 -0.74
C GLY A 102 27.14 -1.18 0.33
N SER A 103 27.03 -0.77 1.58
CA SER A 103 26.53 -1.60 2.69
C SER A 103 25.27 -1.03 3.33
N GLU A 104 24.59 -0.11 2.64
CA GLU A 104 23.40 0.59 3.15
C GLU A 104 22.19 0.27 2.28
N VAL A 105 21.02 0.16 2.91
CA VAL A 105 19.72 0.09 2.24
C VAL A 105 18.94 1.37 2.50
N ASP A 106 18.32 1.94 1.45
CA ASP A 106 17.41 3.07 1.60
C ASP A 106 16.00 2.57 1.94
N LEU A 107 15.68 2.62 3.23
CA LEU A 107 14.37 2.20 3.74
C LEU A 107 13.24 3.14 3.36
N ASP A 108 13.50 4.44 3.10
CA ASP A 108 12.46 5.38 2.68
C ASP A 108 11.97 5.03 1.28
N GLU A 109 12.89 4.73 0.36
CA GLU A 109 12.56 4.32 -0.99
C GLU A 109 11.83 2.97 -0.99
N LEU A 110 12.35 1.98 -0.25
CA LEU A 110 11.75 0.65 -0.15
C LEU A 110 10.32 0.72 0.39
N VAL A 111 10.10 1.42 1.51
CA VAL A 111 8.78 1.56 2.11
C VAL A 111 7.83 2.35 1.22
N THR A 112 8.31 3.43 0.58
CA THR A 112 7.51 4.21 -0.36
C THR A 112 7.04 3.36 -1.53
N THR A 113 7.95 2.62 -2.17
CA THR A 113 7.63 1.75 -3.30
C THR A 113 6.64 0.66 -2.91
N ALA A 114 6.90 -0.05 -1.80
CA ALA A 114 6.00 -1.10 -1.30
C ALA A 114 4.61 -0.55 -0.99
N PHE A 115 4.53 0.62 -0.37
CA PHE A 115 3.26 1.24 0.01
C PHE A 115 2.47 1.71 -1.21
N VAL A 116 3.14 2.33 -2.21
CA VAL A 116 2.53 2.75 -3.47
C VAL A 116 1.97 1.56 -4.25
N LEU A 117 2.74 0.49 -4.38
CA LEU A 117 2.31 -0.72 -5.09
C LEU A 117 1.14 -1.43 -4.40
N ALA A 118 1.05 -1.33 -3.08
CA ALA A 118 -0.02 -1.94 -2.29
C ALA A 118 -1.31 -1.10 -2.24
N MET A 119 -1.32 0.13 -2.79
CA MET A 119 -2.53 0.97 -2.76
C MET A 119 -3.64 0.36 -3.61
N ASP A 120 -4.84 0.34 -3.04
CA ASP A 120 -6.02 -0.20 -3.71
C ASP A 120 -6.50 0.75 -4.82
N THR A 121 -6.81 0.20 -6.00
CA THR A 121 -7.39 0.96 -7.11
C THR A 121 -8.86 1.29 -6.90
N LYS A 122 -9.51 0.66 -5.93
CA LYS A 122 -10.93 0.85 -5.60
C LYS A 122 -11.15 0.89 -4.10
N ASN A 123 -11.75 1.97 -3.64
CA ASN A 123 -12.04 2.21 -2.24
C ASN A 123 -13.54 2.14 -1.98
N LEU A 124 -13.97 1.21 -1.13
CA LEU A 124 -15.35 1.05 -0.72
C LEU A 124 -15.47 1.20 0.78
N CYS A 125 -16.46 1.98 1.24
CA CYS A 125 -16.74 2.12 2.68
C CYS A 125 -17.25 0.82 3.30
N SER A 126 -17.85 -0.05 2.49
CA SER A 126 -18.32 -1.40 2.83
C SER A 126 -18.37 -2.22 1.54
N GLU A 127 -18.13 -3.53 1.64
CA GLU A 127 -18.25 -4.45 0.49
C GLU A 127 -19.65 -4.43 -0.12
N ASP A 128 -20.68 -4.30 0.73
CA ASP A 128 -22.10 -4.25 0.35
C ASP A 128 -22.60 -2.84 0.01
N CYS A 129 -21.70 -1.85 -0.14
CA CYS A 129 -22.10 -0.49 -0.48
C CYS A 129 -22.91 -0.46 -1.76
N LYS A 130 -24.16 0.02 -1.67
CA LYS A 130 -25.11 0.11 -2.80
C LYS A 130 -24.88 1.36 -3.66
N GLY A 131 -24.08 2.31 -3.16
CA GLY A 131 -23.78 3.53 -3.87
C GLY A 131 -24.92 4.53 -3.90
N LEU A 132 -24.79 5.49 -4.84
CA LEU A 132 -25.79 6.51 -5.09
C LEU A 132 -26.68 6.11 -6.29
N CYS A 133 -27.94 6.54 -6.26
CA CYS A 133 -28.83 6.39 -7.39
C CYS A 133 -28.33 7.25 -8.58
N ALA A 134 -28.12 6.65 -9.74
CA ALA A 134 -27.66 7.34 -10.95
C ALA A 134 -28.61 8.43 -11.45
N LYS A 135 -29.90 8.38 -11.08
CA LYS A 135 -30.92 9.38 -11.51
C LYS A 135 -31.07 10.55 -10.54
N CYS A 136 -31.18 10.27 -9.25
CA CYS A 136 -31.52 11.30 -8.25
C CYS A 136 -30.41 11.56 -7.23
N GLY A 137 -29.31 10.78 -7.23
CA GLY A 137 -28.20 10.92 -6.30
C GLY A 137 -28.52 10.46 -4.87
N ALA A 138 -29.69 9.86 -4.61
CA ALA A 138 -30.03 9.38 -3.28
C ALA A 138 -29.08 8.21 -2.87
N ASP A 139 -28.67 8.20 -1.59
CA ASP A 139 -27.85 7.12 -1.03
C ASP A 139 -28.71 5.85 -0.88
N LEU A 140 -28.40 4.85 -1.70
CA LEU A 140 -29.11 3.58 -1.71
C LEU A 140 -28.78 2.69 -0.49
N ASN A 141 -27.78 3.05 0.29
CA ASN A 141 -27.48 2.38 1.57
C ASN A 141 -28.53 2.74 2.66
N LEU A 142 -29.19 3.88 2.51
CA LEU A 142 -30.24 4.33 3.44
C LEU A 142 -31.62 3.78 3.08
N GLY A 143 -31.79 3.20 1.90
CA GLY A 143 -33.03 2.62 1.42
C GLY A 143 -33.23 2.82 -0.08
N PRO A 144 -34.26 2.19 -0.67
CA PRO A 144 -34.58 2.35 -2.08
C PRO A 144 -35.08 3.75 -2.38
N CYS A 145 -34.61 4.36 -3.46
CA CYS A 145 -35.20 5.57 -3.99
C CYS A 145 -36.45 5.25 -4.83
N GLY A 146 -37.34 6.22 -5.04
CA GLY A 146 -38.56 6.07 -5.87
C GLY A 146 -38.31 6.05 -7.38
N CYS A 147 -37.08 6.09 -7.83
CA CYS A 147 -36.73 6.07 -9.25
C CYS A 147 -36.95 4.69 -9.87
N ARG A 148 -37.60 4.65 -11.03
CA ARG A 148 -37.70 3.41 -11.83
C ARG A 148 -36.43 3.24 -12.67
N PRO A 149 -35.86 2.03 -12.78
CA PRO A 149 -34.78 1.74 -13.74
C PRO A 149 -35.28 2.07 -15.17
N GLU A 150 -34.46 2.75 -15.94
CA GLU A 150 -34.71 2.87 -17.38
C GLU A 150 -34.32 1.58 -18.02
N VAL A 151 -35.28 0.88 -18.57
CA VAL A 151 -35.02 -0.23 -19.46
C VAL A 151 -34.77 0.36 -20.84
N ASP A 152 -33.59 0.09 -21.41
CA ASP A 152 -33.31 0.47 -22.80
C ASP A 152 -34.39 -0.16 -23.68
N PRO A 153 -35.15 0.66 -24.50
CA PRO A 153 -36.20 0.14 -25.36
C PRO A 153 -35.78 -0.97 -26.29
N ARG A 154 -34.46 -1.05 -26.60
CA ARG A 154 -33.90 -2.09 -27.43
C ARG A 154 -33.80 -3.44 -26.72
N LEU A 155 -33.75 -3.45 -25.38
CA LEU A 155 -33.70 -4.65 -24.54
C LEU A 155 -35.06 -5.05 -23.98
N ALA A 156 -36.10 -4.21 -24.16
CA ALA A 156 -37.45 -4.47 -23.69
C ALA A 156 -38.17 -5.61 -24.44
N VAL A 157 -37.57 -6.12 -25.52
CA VAL A 157 -38.15 -7.19 -26.39
C VAL A 157 -37.54 -8.57 -26.06
N LEU A 158 -36.60 -8.65 -25.10
CA LEU A 158 -36.02 -9.88 -24.59
C LEU A 158 -36.72 -10.29 -23.28
#